data_686b3dd8c4bf96a325ca3ebe3b4072e4
#
_entry.id   686b3dd8c4bf96a325ca3ebe3b4072e4
#
_cell.length_a   1.000
_cell.length_b   1.000
_cell.length_c   1.000
_cell.angle_alpha   90.00
_cell.angle_beta   90.00
_cell.angle_gamma   90.00
#
_symmetry.space_group_name_H-M   'P 1'
#
loop_
_entity.id
_entity.type
_entity.pdbx_description
1 polymer ?
#
loop_
_entity_poly.entity_id
_entity_poly.type
_entity_poly.pdbx_seq_one_letter_code
_entity_poly.pdbx_strand_id
1 'polypeptide(L)'
;MYEPEKNFFGGSGIVGAQTPVGTGLAFAEKYIYNLNNRDKQTPEGEMKCCVTMFGDGASNQGQVWESANMAKLWSLPQIFVIENNQYGMGTSTERSSSSTEYYMMGKHHIPGIQADGNNVFAVREAMRRAREVCVSGKGPIFLEVFYYMNCLDYIVKDISLSWSLNV
;
A
#
# COMPACT_ATOMS: atom_id res chain seq x y z
N MET A 1 10.78 -4.36 -13.41
CA MET A 1 11.88 -3.37 -13.23
C MET A 1 12.28 -3.44 -11.77
N TYR A 2 13.59 -3.39 -11.46
CA TYR A 2 14.10 -3.56 -10.12
C TYR A 2 15.43 -2.78 -10.03
N GLU A 3 15.50 -1.76 -9.16
CA GLU A 3 16.66 -0.90 -8.99
C GLU A 3 16.91 -0.61 -7.50
N PRO A 4 17.47 -1.56 -6.75
CA PRO A 4 17.66 -1.43 -5.30
C PRO A 4 18.50 -0.23 -4.89
N GLU A 5 19.48 0.15 -5.72
CA GLU A 5 20.34 1.32 -5.50
C GLU A 5 19.54 2.63 -5.46
N LYS A 6 18.37 2.67 -6.11
CA LYS A 6 17.42 3.79 -6.08
C LYS A 6 16.26 3.55 -5.11
N ASN A 7 16.36 2.55 -4.23
CA ASN A 7 15.29 2.15 -3.32
C ASN A 7 13.99 1.72 -4.03
N PHE A 8 14.11 1.19 -5.26
CA PHE A 8 13.00 0.64 -6.02
C PHE A 8 13.12 -0.89 -6.08
N PHE A 9 12.25 -1.57 -5.34
CA PHE A 9 12.30 -3.01 -5.14
C PHE A 9 11.32 -3.79 -6.05
N GLY A 10 10.78 -3.12 -7.06
CA GLY A 10 9.97 -3.73 -8.11
C GLY A 10 8.60 -4.18 -7.64
N GLY A 11 8.08 -5.17 -8.35
CA GLY A 11 6.78 -5.78 -8.08
C GLY A 11 6.85 -7.29 -8.26
N SER A 12 5.73 -7.96 -7.99
CA SER A 12 5.62 -9.41 -8.13
C SER A 12 4.50 -9.78 -9.09
N GLY A 13 4.75 -10.78 -9.96
CA GLY A 13 3.71 -11.40 -10.78
C GLY A 13 2.70 -12.19 -9.95
N ILE A 14 3.07 -12.59 -8.73
CA ILE A 14 2.15 -13.11 -7.73
C ILE A 14 1.54 -11.89 -7.02
N VAL A 15 0.33 -11.55 -7.41
CA VAL A 15 -0.36 -10.32 -6.97
C VAL A 15 -0.50 -10.28 -5.45
N GLY A 16 0.01 -9.21 -4.82
CA GLY A 16 0.02 -9.04 -3.36
C GLY A 16 1.29 -9.55 -2.66
N ALA A 17 2.13 -10.37 -3.32
CA ALA A 17 3.36 -10.92 -2.70
C ALA A 17 4.41 -9.86 -2.37
N GLN A 18 4.33 -8.68 -2.99
CA GLN A 18 5.19 -7.53 -2.64
C GLN A 18 4.88 -6.95 -1.25
N THR A 19 3.72 -7.24 -0.67
CA THR A 19 3.30 -6.66 0.62
C THR A 19 4.19 -7.13 1.77
N PRO A 20 4.43 -8.43 2.01
CA PRO A 20 5.36 -8.88 3.03
C PRO A 20 6.81 -8.46 2.76
N VAL A 21 7.22 -8.34 1.48
CA VAL A 21 8.55 -7.82 1.13
C VAL A 21 8.70 -6.36 1.59
N GLY A 22 7.69 -5.52 1.33
CA GLY A 22 7.66 -4.14 1.81
C GLY A 22 7.69 -4.04 3.34
N THR A 23 7.01 -4.96 4.04
CA THR A 23 7.08 -5.04 5.50
C THR A 23 8.49 -5.38 5.99
N GLY A 24 9.18 -6.30 5.31
CA GLY A 24 10.59 -6.61 5.58
C GLY A 24 11.52 -5.40 5.37
N LEU A 25 11.29 -4.62 4.31
CA LEU A 25 12.03 -3.39 4.04
C LEU A 25 11.78 -2.33 5.13
N ALA A 26 10.52 -2.13 5.53
CA ALA A 26 10.18 -1.22 6.64
C ALA A 26 10.82 -1.65 7.97
N PHE A 27 10.90 -2.95 8.21
CA PHE A 27 11.61 -3.50 9.37
C PHE A 27 13.10 -3.19 9.31
N ALA A 28 13.74 -3.42 8.17
CA ALA A 28 15.17 -3.13 7.98
C ALA A 28 15.48 -1.64 8.19
N GLU A 29 14.68 -0.73 7.63
CA GLU A 29 14.84 0.70 7.81
C GLU A 29 14.74 1.12 9.28
N LYS A 30 13.75 0.60 10.01
CA LYS A 30 13.60 0.87 11.44
C LYS A 30 14.76 0.29 12.25
N TYR A 31 15.20 -0.91 11.92
CA TYR A 31 16.31 -1.57 12.61
C TYR A 31 17.61 -0.78 12.44
N ILE A 32 17.93 -0.37 11.21
CA ILE A 32 19.12 0.44 10.89
C ILE A 32 19.05 1.79 11.59
N TYR A 33 17.89 2.45 11.56
CA TYR A 33 17.69 3.73 12.26
C TYR A 33 17.97 3.59 13.78
N ASN A 34 17.39 2.57 14.39
CA ASN A 34 17.57 2.33 15.83
C ASN A 34 19.03 1.95 16.16
N LEU A 35 19.68 1.15 15.31
CA LEU A 35 21.09 0.77 15.50
C LEU A 35 22.01 2.01 15.47
N ASN A 36 21.80 2.90 14.50
CA ASN A 36 22.59 4.12 14.34
C ASN A 36 22.38 5.15 15.46
N ASN A 37 21.26 5.03 16.19
CA ASN A 37 20.88 5.96 17.25
C ASN A 37 20.91 5.33 18.67
N ARG A 38 21.42 4.10 18.80
CA ARG A 38 21.36 3.32 20.03
C ARG A 38 21.99 4.03 21.24
N ASP A 39 23.13 4.69 21.02
CA ASP A 39 23.91 5.31 22.07
C ASP A 39 23.80 6.85 22.09
N LYS A 40 22.88 7.40 21.30
CA LYS A 40 22.68 8.85 21.19
C LYS A 40 21.54 9.32 22.07
N GLN A 41 21.77 10.40 22.82
CA GLN A 41 20.71 11.04 23.61
C GLN A 41 19.61 11.65 22.75
N THR A 42 19.97 12.16 21.58
CA THR A 42 19.05 12.68 20.57
C THR A 42 19.25 11.91 19.28
N PRO A 43 18.19 11.29 18.72
CA PRO A 43 18.30 10.59 17.46
C PRO A 43 18.75 11.55 16.35
N GLU A 44 19.69 11.11 15.54
CA GLU A 44 20.15 11.83 14.35
C GLU A 44 19.64 11.17 13.08
N GLY A 45 19.39 12.01 12.10
CA GLY A 45 18.85 11.58 10.83
C GLY A 45 17.33 11.37 10.86
N GLU A 46 16.77 11.23 9.69
CA GLU A 46 15.33 11.01 9.50
C GLU A 46 15.05 9.52 9.31
N MET A 47 14.05 9.00 10.03
CA MET A 47 13.54 7.66 9.78
C MET A 47 12.87 7.63 8.38
N LYS A 48 13.28 6.70 7.56
CA LYS A 48 12.64 6.47 6.26
C LYS A 48 11.41 5.59 6.41
N CYS A 49 10.51 5.65 5.43
CA CYS A 49 9.36 4.77 5.37
C CYS A 49 9.36 3.95 4.07
N CYS A 50 8.76 2.78 4.14
CA CYS A 50 8.51 1.93 2.96
C CYS A 50 7.10 2.19 2.43
N VAL A 51 6.96 2.30 1.12
CA VAL A 51 5.68 2.38 0.42
C VAL A 51 5.46 1.07 -0.31
N THR A 52 4.34 0.41 -0.04
CA THR A 52 3.93 -0.83 -0.70
C THR A 52 2.60 -0.61 -1.37
N MET A 53 2.53 -0.83 -2.68
CA MET A 53 1.35 -0.57 -3.50
C MET A 53 0.72 -1.87 -3.97
N PHE A 54 -0.60 -1.96 -3.92
CA PHE A 54 -1.38 -3.10 -4.40
C PHE A 54 -2.83 -2.68 -4.69
N GLY A 55 -3.49 -3.43 -5.56
CA GLY A 55 -4.89 -3.14 -5.96
C GLY A 55 -5.92 -3.61 -4.92
N ASP A 56 -7.15 -3.16 -5.11
CA ASP A 56 -8.33 -3.55 -4.31
C ASP A 56 -8.54 -5.08 -4.28
N GLY A 57 -8.34 -5.78 -5.40
CA GLY A 57 -8.42 -7.24 -5.44
C GLY A 57 -7.40 -7.92 -4.54
N ALA A 58 -6.14 -7.44 -4.56
CA ALA A 58 -5.07 -7.97 -3.71
C ALA A 58 -5.29 -7.69 -2.22
N SER A 59 -6.04 -6.67 -1.87
CA SER A 59 -6.39 -6.33 -0.48
C SER A 59 -7.09 -7.47 0.27
N ASN A 60 -7.72 -8.40 -0.44
CA ASN A 60 -8.39 -9.55 0.14
C ASN A 60 -7.46 -10.74 0.44
N GLN A 61 -6.18 -10.65 0.11
CA GLN A 61 -5.23 -11.71 0.39
C GLN A 61 -4.82 -11.75 1.87
N GLY A 62 -4.70 -12.95 2.45
CA GLY A 62 -4.30 -13.16 3.84
C GLY A 62 -2.94 -12.52 4.17
N GLN A 63 -1.97 -12.61 3.25
CA GLN A 63 -0.63 -12.06 3.47
C GLN A 63 -0.60 -10.52 3.62
N VAL A 64 -1.59 -9.79 3.11
CA VAL A 64 -1.75 -8.35 3.35
C VAL A 64 -2.07 -8.11 4.83
N TRP A 65 -2.97 -8.90 5.38
CA TRP A 65 -3.36 -8.83 6.79
C TRP A 65 -2.25 -9.26 7.74
N GLU A 66 -1.53 -10.32 7.41
CA GLU A 66 -0.35 -10.78 8.16
C GLU A 66 0.72 -9.70 8.19
N SER A 67 1.00 -9.09 7.04
CA SER A 67 1.95 -7.99 6.91
C SER A 67 1.52 -6.76 7.72
N ALA A 68 0.25 -6.39 7.66
CA ALA A 68 -0.30 -5.26 8.39
C ALA A 68 -0.24 -5.50 9.91
N ASN A 69 -0.54 -6.74 10.36
CA ASN A 69 -0.42 -7.12 11.76
C ASN A 69 1.02 -7.00 12.28
N MET A 70 2.00 -7.54 11.55
CA MET A 70 3.41 -7.41 11.91
C MET A 70 3.88 -5.96 11.90
N ALA A 71 3.49 -5.20 10.85
CA ALA A 71 3.84 -3.79 10.77
C ALA A 71 3.30 -2.99 11.95
N LYS A 72 2.08 -3.27 12.39
CA LYS A 72 1.50 -2.62 13.56
C LYS A 72 2.14 -3.06 14.87
N LEU A 73 2.32 -4.36 15.06
CA LEU A 73 2.93 -4.92 16.26
C LEU A 73 4.31 -4.32 16.53
N TRP A 74 5.09 -4.14 15.49
CA TRP A 74 6.43 -3.58 15.58
C TRP A 74 6.50 -2.08 15.29
N SER A 75 5.36 -1.41 15.09
CA SER A 75 5.27 0.02 14.75
C SER A 75 6.19 0.39 13.58
N LEU A 76 6.15 -0.40 12.50
CA LEU A 76 7.01 -0.21 11.33
C LEU A 76 6.61 1.03 10.52
N PRO A 77 7.56 1.76 9.95
CA PRO A 77 7.29 2.92 9.11
C PRO A 77 6.86 2.48 7.71
N GLN A 78 5.62 2.00 7.58
CA GLN A 78 5.09 1.46 6.34
C GLN A 78 3.79 2.13 5.92
N ILE A 79 3.72 2.52 4.64
CA ILE A 79 2.51 3.02 3.99
C ILE A 79 2.00 1.91 3.07
N PHE A 80 0.83 1.39 3.37
CA PHE A 80 0.10 0.45 2.52
C PHE A 80 -0.79 1.26 1.57
N VAL A 81 -0.40 1.37 0.32
CA VAL A 81 -1.19 2.08 -0.71
C VAL A 81 -2.10 1.10 -1.42
N ILE A 82 -3.39 1.35 -1.35
CA ILE A 82 -4.42 0.57 -2.01
C ILE A 82 -4.91 1.35 -3.23
N GLU A 83 -4.62 0.84 -4.41
CA GLU A 83 -5.10 1.39 -5.67
C GLU A 83 -6.49 0.84 -5.95
N ASN A 84 -7.52 1.61 -5.57
CA ASN A 84 -8.91 1.19 -5.70
C ASN A 84 -9.55 1.75 -6.96
N ASN A 85 -9.57 0.93 -8.01
CA ASN A 85 -10.30 1.20 -9.25
C ASN A 85 -11.65 0.47 -9.30
N GLN A 86 -12.09 -0.11 -8.18
CA GLN A 86 -13.33 -0.85 -7.98
C GLN A 86 -13.42 -2.21 -8.68
N TYR A 87 -12.38 -2.64 -9.38
CA TYR A 87 -12.39 -3.91 -10.10
C TYR A 87 -11.05 -4.64 -10.02
N GLY A 88 -11.07 -5.86 -9.53
CA GLY A 88 -9.98 -6.81 -9.70
C GLY A 88 -10.21 -7.63 -10.97
N MET A 89 -9.66 -7.20 -12.11
CA MET A 89 -9.95 -7.71 -13.45
C MET A 89 -11.45 -7.58 -13.76
N GLY A 90 -12.22 -8.65 -13.84
CA GLY A 90 -13.67 -8.64 -14.09
C GLY A 90 -14.54 -8.68 -12.83
N THR A 91 -13.95 -8.67 -11.63
CA THR A 91 -14.69 -8.80 -10.37
C THR A 91 -14.75 -7.46 -9.65
N SER A 92 -15.96 -6.96 -9.39
CA SER A 92 -16.15 -5.72 -8.63
C SER A 92 -15.78 -5.89 -7.16
N THR A 93 -15.43 -4.77 -6.51
CA THR A 93 -15.14 -4.73 -5.06
C THR A 93 -16.34 -5.18 -4.23
N GLU A 94 -17.57 -4.80 -4.62
CA GLU A 94 -18.81 -5.23 -3.95
C GLU A 94 -19.01 -6.73 -3.95
N ARG A 95 -18.55 -7.41 -5.02
CA ARG A 95 -18.64 -8.86 -5.15
C ARG A 95 -17.54 -9.60 -4.39
N SER A 96 -16.37 -8.99 -4.25
CA SER A 96 -15.17 -9.64 -3.71
C SER A 96 -14.90 -9.34 -2.25
N SER A 97 -15.46 -8.25 -1.71
CA SER A 97 -15.16 -7.77 -0.36
C SER A 97 -16.41 -7.52 0.45
N SER A 98 -16.35 -7.83 1.73
CA SER A 98 -17.43 -7.52 2.69
C SER A 98 -17.55 -6.02 2.99
N SER A 99 -16.52 -5.24 2.71
CA SER A 99 -16.50 -3.78 2.80
C SER A 99 -15.70 -3.22 1.64
N THR A 100 -16.18 -2.17 1.03
CA THR A 100 -15.52 -1.45 -0.07
C THR A 100 -14.71 -0.24 0.40
N GLU A 101 -14.69 0.02 1.71
CA GLU A 101 -13.91 1.09 2.34
C GLU A 101 -12.56 0.54 2.79
N TYR A 102 -11.62 0.39 1.85
CA TYR A 102 -10.33 -0.25 2.12
C TYR A 102 -9.44 0.55 3.08
N TYR A 103 -9.56 1.87 3.13
CA TYR A 103 -8.83 2.68 4.11
C TYR A 103 -9.22 2.32 5.56
N MET A 104 -10.40 1.73 5.76
CA MET A 104 -10.87 1.28 7.07
C MET A 104 -10.40 -0.14 7.44
N MET A 105 -9.60 -0.79 6.61
CA MET A 105 -9.13 -2.17 6.86
C MET A 105 -8.49 -2.32 8.24
N GLY A 106 -7.70 -1.37 8.67
CA GLY A 106 -7.06 -1.38 9.99
C GLY A 106 -7.98 -1.04 11.15
N LYS A 107 -9.17 -0.49 10.87
CA LYS A 107 -10.18 -0.02 11.86
C LYS A 107 -9.55 0.67 13.09
N HIS A 108 -9.58 0.00 14.23
CA HIS A 108 -9.12 0.56 15.49
C HIS A 108 -7.61 0.50 15.73
N HIS A 109 -6.87 -0.22 14.89
CA HIS A 109 -5.45 -0.50 15.12
C HIS A 109 -4.52 0.27 14.20
N ILE A 110 -4.87 0.38 12.92
CA ILE A 110 -4.08 1.06 11.91
C ILE A 110 -4.92 2.17 11.32
N PRO A 111 -4.47 3.43 11.35
CA PRO A 111 -5.18 4.53 10.74
C PRO A 111 -5.27 4.38 9.23
N GLY A 112 -6.30 4.96 8.63
CA GLY A 112 -6.45 4.99 7.18
C GLY A 112 -6.83 6.38 6.68
N ILE A 113 -6.40 6.67 5.46
CA ILE A 113 -6.73 7.90 4.72
C ILE A 113 -7.26 7.46 3.35
N GLN A 114 -8.32 8.10 2.88
CA GLN A 114 -8.80 7.95 1.51
C GLN A 114 -8.51 9.24 0.74
N ALA A 115 -8.04 9.13 -0.48
CA ALA A 115 -7.76 10.24 -1.37
C ALA A 115 -8.36 10.02 -2.76
N ASP A 116 -8.81 11.10 -3.38
CA ASP A 116 -9.22 11.09 -4.79
C ASP A 116 -7.99 10.92 -5.70
N GLY A 117 -7.86 9.76 -6.33
CA GLY A 117 -6.76 9.40 -7.23
C GLY A 117 -6.72 10.19 -8.53
N ASN A 118 -7.83 10.83 -8.92
CA ASN A 118 -7.87 11.70 -10.09
C ASN A 118 -7.37 13.13 -9.79
N ASN A 119 -7.09 13.41 -8.51
CA ASN A 119 -6.58 14.71 -8.06
C ASN A 119 -5.15 14.59 -7.51
N VAL A 120 -4.16 14.99 -8.30
CA VAL A 120 -2.74 14.90 -7.94
C VAL A 120 -2.40 15.64 -6.65
N PHE A 121 -3.07 16.76 -6.36
CA PHE A 121 -2.84 17.53 -5.13
C PHE A 121 -3.38 16.79 -3.90
N ALA A 122 -4.54 16.13 -4.03
CA ALA A 122 -5.11 15.29 -2.96
C ALA A 122 -4.20 14.10 -2.65
N VAL A 123 -3.73 13.39 -3.67
CA VAL A 123 -2.81 12.25 -3.50
C VAL A 123 -1.49 12.69 -2.87
N ARG A 124 -0.92 13.81 -3.34
CA ARG A 124 0.32 14.35 -2.78
C ARG A 124 0.17 14.71 -1.30
N GLU A 125 -0.91 15.38 -0.93
CA GLU A 125 -1.15 15.77 0.47
C GLU A 125 -1.42 14.56 1.35
N ALA A 126 -2.20 13.58 0.88
CA ALA A 126 -2.46 12.35 1.60
C ALA A 126 -1.17 11.55 1.84
N MET A 127 -0.31 11.44 0.82
CA MET A 127 1.00 10.78 0.94
C MET A 127 1.93 11.52 1.91
N ARG A 128 1.94 12.85 1.88
CA ARG A 128 2.72 13.67 2.83
C ARG A 128 2.30 13.38 4.27
N ARG A 129 1.00 13.37 4.56
CA ARG A 129 0.45 13.06 5.89
C ARG A 129 0.73 11.62 6.30
N ALA A 130 0.56 10.66 5.38
CA ALA A 130 0.87 9.26 5.64
C ALA A 130 2.35 9.09 6.03
N ARG A 131 3.26 9.75 5.31
CA ARG A 131 4.68 9.75 5.64
C ARG A 131 4.96 10.32 7.03
N GLU A 132 4.37 11.45 7.39
CA GLU A 132 4.52 12.06 8.72
C GLU A 132 4.09 11.12 9.84
N VAL A 133 2.99 10.39 9.68
CA VAL A 133 2.55 9.37 10.63
C VAL A 133 3.60 8.28 10.79
N CYS A 134 4.10 7.74 9.68
CA CYS A 134 5.06 6.65 9.68
C CYS A 134 6.40 7.06 10.32
N VAL A 135 6.97 8.18 9.91
CA VAL A 135 8.30 8.62 10.40
C VAL A 135 8.25 9.15 11.84
N SER A 136 7.07 9.51 12.35
CA SER A 136 6.89 9.86 13.78
C SER A 136 6.92 8.66 14.73
N GLY A 137 7.09 7.44 14.21
CA GLY A 137 7.13 6.21 15.00
C GLY A 137 5.77 5.67 15.42
N LYS A 138 4.66 6.24 14.93
CA LYS A 138 3.29 5.80 15.25
C LYS A 138 2.89 4.49 14.56
N GLY A 139 3.72 4.03 13.62
CA GLY A 139 3.54 2.77 12.90
C GLY A 139 2.92 2.94 11.53
N PRO A 140 2.37 1.85 10.97
CA PRO A 140 1.88 1.83 9.61
C PRO A 140 0.57 2.62 9.43
N ILE A 141 0.27 2.93 8.17
CA ILE A 141 -0.97 3.56 7.75
C ILE A 141 -1.47 2.95 6.44
N PHE A 142 -2.78 2.83 6.28
CA PHE A 142 -3.41 2.54 5.00
C PHE A 142 -3.72 3.85 4.26
N LEU A 143 -3.36 3.91 2.99
CA LEU A 143 -3.71 4.99 2.08
C LEU A 143 -4.47 4.40 0.90
N GLU A 144 -5.77 4.61 0.87
CA GLU A 144 -6.59 4.25 -0.28
C GLU A 144 -6.61 5.38 -1.29
N VAL A 145 -6.17 5.08 -2.50
CA VAL A 145 -6.25 5.98 -3.64
C VAL A 145 -7.39 5.49 -4.52
N PHE A 146 -8.51 6.18 -4.41
CA PHE A 146 -9.72 5.84 -5.14
C PHE A 146 -9.77 6.59 -6.46
N TYR A 147 -9.96 5.89 -7.56
CA TYR A 147 -10.07 6.53 -8.86
C TYR A 147 -11.06 5.80 -9.77
N TYR A 148 -11.71 6.58 -10.62
CA TYR A 148 -12.54 6.04 -11.66
C TYR A 148 -11.68 5.73 -12.89
N MET A 149 -11.79 4.51 -13.40
CA MET A 149 -11.21 4.15 -14.67
C MET A 149 -11.94 4.92 -15.78
N ASN A 150 -11.19 5.67 -16.58
CA ASN A 150 -11.75 6.37 -17.73
C ASN A 150 -12.33 5.38 -18.75
N CYS A 151 -13.29 5.83 -19.58
CA CYS A 151 -14.05 5.03 -20.56
C CYS A 151 -13.16 4.19 -21.52
N LEU A 152 -11.92 4.62 -21.78
CA LEU A 152 -10.93 3.88 -22.58
C LEU A 152 -10.47 2.56 -21.92
N ASP A 153 -10.34 2.54 -20.61
CA ASP A 153 -9.97 1.32 -19.88
C ASP A 153 -11.13 0.32 -19.81
N TYR A 154 -12.37 0.82 -19.87
CA TYR A 154 -13.56 -0.02 -20.01
C TYR A 154 -13.58 -0.76 -21.36
N ILE A 155 -13.23 -0.07 -22.44
CA ILE A 155 -13.17 -0.65 -23.79
C ILE A 155 -12.06 -1.72 -23.85
N VAL A 156 -10.92 -1.47 -23.22
CA VAL A 156 -9.82 -2.47 -23.16
C VAL A 156 -10.21 -3.68 -22.31
N LYS A 157 -10.98 -3.49 -21.23
CA LYS A 157 -11.51 -4.60 -20.43
C LYS A 157 -12.55 -5.42 -21.19
N ASP A 158 -13.46 -4.78 -21.92
CA ASP A 158 -14.45 -5.48 -22.75
C ASP A 158 -13.76 -6.27 -23.88
N ILE A 159 -12.70 -5.72 -24.47
CA ILE A 159 -11.88 -6.43 -25.45
C ILE A 159 -11.18 -7.63 -24.81
N SER A 160 -10.61 -7.49 -23.61
CA SER A 160 -9.96 -8.61 -22.90
C SER A 160 -10.96 -9.69 -22.49
N LEU A 161 -12.17 -9.32 -22.09
CA LEU A 161 -13.26 -10.25 -21.80
C LEU A 161 -13.73 -11.00 -23.07
N SER A 162 -13.78 -10.31 -24.22
CA SER A 162 -14.13 -10.95 -25.49
C SER A 162 -13.08 -11.96 -25.98
N TRP A 163 -11.80 -11.77 -25.65
CA TRP A 163 -10.73 -12.71 -25.97
C TRP A 163 -10.70 -13.93 -25.04
N SER A 164 -11.15 -13.79 -23.79
CA SER A 164 -11.22 -14.90 -22.83
C SER A 164 -12.43 -15.82 -23.05
N LEU A 165 -13.41 -15.41 -23.82
CA LEU A 165 -14.59 -16.22 -24.15
C LEU A 165 -14.46 -17.03 -25.45
N ASN A 166 -13.35 -16.89 -26.19
CA ASN A 166 -13.08 -17.58 -27.46
C ASN A 166 -11.90 -18.57 -27.38
N VAL A 167 -11.59 -19.09 -26.18
CA VAL A 167 -10.59 -20.18 -25.99
C VAL A 167 -11.25 -21.34 -25.29
#